data_078608fc24e873e1608d22d4c30fac76
#
_entry.id   078608fc24e873e1608d22d4c30fac76
#
_cell.length_a   1.000
_cell.length_b   1.000
_cell.length_c   1.000
_cell.angle_alpha   90.00
_cell.angle_beta   90.00
_cell.angle_gamma   90.00
#
_symmetry.space_group_name_H-M   'P 1'
#
loop_
_entity.id
_entity.type
_entity.pdbx_description
1 polymer ?
#
loop_
_entity_poly.entity_id
_entity_poly.type
_entity_poly.pdbx_seq_one_letter_code
_entity_poly.pdbx_strand_id
1 'polypeptide(L)'
;MNRTIDLTAPPEAAGQRVDRWLARARIGLSRNRVQALIDGGRVLVNGRAARASLKLKDGDRVQLEVPPRRSSRLEPEARPLAVVFEDEHVLVLDKPAGLVVHPGAGVQSGTLVHALLHHAPVIATVGGEGRPGIVHRLDKDTSGLLVVAKTEPAYLALVEALRARTVHRIYHAIVWGDPGPSAGWIDLPIGRDPKDRKRMAVARGGGRPSRTHWEVLERFGMATLVEARLETGRTHQIRVHMTAVRHPVVGDPVYGGRVRKTLSLRPLERSLADALLRVLRRQALHAVRLEFSHPVTGAPLRFESPIPEDFARALELLRAFIENRTH
;
A
#
# COMPACT_ATOMS: atom_id res chain seq x y z
N MET A 1 -12.48 -19.43 22.90
CA MET A 1 -13.74 -19.10 23.59
C MET A 1 -14.32 -17.82 23.01
N ASN A 2 -15.64 -17.68 22.93
CA ASN A 2 -16.28 -16.42 22.54
C ASN A 2 -16.00 -15.37 23.62
N ARG A 3 -15.65 -14.14 23.22
CA ARG A 3 -15.51 -13.00 24.13
C ARG A 3 -16.79 -12.17 24.03
N THR A 4 -17.43 -11.90 25.18
CA THR A 4 -18.56 -10.96 25.24
C THR A 4 -18.06 -9.60 25.71
N ILE A 5 -18.53 -8.56 25.06
CA ILE A 5 -18.23 -7.16 25.39
C ILE A 5 -19.57 -6.47 25.63
N ASP A 6 -19.74 -5.89 26.81
CA ASP A 6 -20.89 -5.08 27.18
C ASP A 6 -20.46 -3.63 27.32
N LEU A 7 -21.19 -2.71 26.67
CA LEU A 7 -20.93 -1.27 26.68
C LEU A 7 -22.22 -0.52 26.88
N THR A 8 -22.15 0.63 27.56
CA THR A 8 -23.27 1.58 27.61
C THR A 8 -22.89 2.80 26.77
N ALA A 9 -23.78 3.21 25.89
CA ALA A 9 -23.58 4.38 25.05
C ALA A 9 -23.64 5.66 25.92
N PRO A 10 -22.56 6.45 25.96
CA PRO A 10 -22.54 7.69 26.73
C PRO A 10 -23.27 8.81 25.97
N PRO A 11 -23.58 9.95 26.62
CA PRO A 11 -24.31 11.06 25.99
C PRO A 11 -23.73 11.53 24.66
N GLU A 12 -22.39 11.56 24.52
CA GLU A 12 -21.69 11.95 23.30
C GLU A 12 -21.81 10.93 22.15
N ALA A 13 -22.28 9.72 22.45
CA ALA A 13 -22.59 8.72 21.42
C ALA A 13 -24.00 8.89 20.82
N ALA A 14 -24.85 9.70 21.43
CA ALA A 14 -26.21 9.93 20.95
C ALA A 14 -26.21 10.48 19.50
N GLY A 15 -27.07 9.87 18.65
CA GLY A 15 -27.15 10.19 17.22
C GLY A 15 -26.03 9.61 16.35
N GLN A 16 -24.96 9.05 16.93
CA GLN A 16 -23.92 8.36 16.19
C GLN A 16 -24.40 6.98 15.72
N ARG A 17 -23.91 6.54 14.58
CA ARG A 17 -24.16 5.17 14.10
C ARG A 17 -23.39 4.16 14.95
N VAL A 18 -24.04 3.06 15.31
CA VAL A 18 -23.43 2.01 16.15
C VAL A 18 -22.13 1.45 15.55
N ASP A 19 -22.05 1.29 14.21
CA ASP A 19 -20.84 0.79 13.54
C ASP A 19 -19.64 1.74 13.71
N ARG A 20 -19.88 3.05 13.67
CA ARG A 20 -18.85 4.09 13.84
C ARG A 20 -18.42 4.23 15.30
N TRP A 21 -19.38 4.24 16.21
CA TRP A 21 -19.11 4.36 17.63
C TRP A 21 -18.29 3.16 18.14
N LEU A 22 -18.72 1.92 17.84
CA LEU A 22 -18.00 0.71 18.23
C LEU A 22 -16.57 0.65 17.66
N ALA A 23 -16.35 1.12 16.44
CA ALA A 23 -15.02 1.18 15.85
C ALA A 23 -14.07 2.17 16.57
N ARG A 24 -14.62 3.15 17.32
CA ARG A 24 -13.88 4.16 18.09
C ARG A 24 -13.74 3.81 19.58
N ALA A 25 -14.56 2.89 20.08
CA ALA A 25 -14.66 2.54 21.50
C ALA A 25 -13.43 1.81 22.09
N ARG A 26 -12.29 1.73 21.37
CA ARG A 26 -11.02 1.10 21.77
C ARG A 26 -11.17 -0.34 22.30
N ILE A 27 -12.16 -1.07 21.80
CA ILE A 27 -12.45 -2.45 22.20
C ILE A 27 -11.57 -3.50 21.50
N GLY A 28 -10.55 -3.05 20.75
CA GLY A 28 -9.62 -3.92 20.02
C GLY A 28 -10.21 -4.54 18.73
N LEU A 29 -11.27 -3.93 18.15
CA LEU A 29 -11.90 -4.41 16.93
C LEU A 29 -11.79 -3.38 15.79
N SER A 30 -11.37 -3.83 14.60
CA SER A 30 -11.41 -3.00 13.40
C SER A 30 -12.87 -2.74 12.96
N ARG A 31 -13.10 -1.63 12.23
CA ARG A 31 -14.42 -1.31 11.71
C ARG A 31 -15.02 -2.43 10.83
N ASN A 32 -14.19 -3.09 10.01
CA ASN A 32 -14.63 -4.21 9.19
C ASN A 32 -15.09 -5.40 10.05
N ARG A 33 -14.39 -5.66 11.18
CA ARG A 33 -14.79 -6.71 12.12
C ARG A 33 -16.10 -6.37 12.80
N VAL A 34 -16.27 -5.12 13.25
CA VAL A 34 -17.53 -4.63 13.81
C VAL A 34 -18.68 -4.81 12.81
N GLN A 35 -18.47 -4.43 11.54
CA GLN A 35 -19.47 -4.61 10.49
C GLN A 35 -19.84 -6.09 10.30
N ALA A 36 -18.86 -6.98 10.22
CA ALA A 36 -19.09 -8.41 10.08
C ALA A 36 -19.85 -9.00 11.29
N LEU A 37 -19.61 -8.50 12.50
CA LEU A 37 -20.36 -8.91 13.69
C LEU A 37 -21.81 -8.42 13.64
N ILE A 38 -22.06 -7.21 13.17
CA ILE A 38 -23.41 -6.66 12.98
C ILE A 38 -24.17 -7.47 11.93
N ASP A 39 -23.55 -7.71 10.78
CA ASP A 39 -24.16 -8.47 9.66
C ASP A 39 -24.44 -9.92 10.07
N GLY A 40 -23.63 -10.48 10.98
CA GLY A 40 -23.81 -11.80 11.57
C GLY A 40 -24.79 -11.85 12.76
N GLY A 41 -25.49 -10.75 13.09
CA GLY A 41 -26.43 -10.67 14.20
C GLY A 41 -25.82 -10.77 15.61
N ARG A 42 -24.49 -10.56 15.73
CA ARG A 42 -23.74 -10.70 16.97
C ARG A 42 -23.54 -9.38 17.74
N VAL A 43 -24.22 -8.34 17.32
CA VAL A 43 -24.30 -7.05 18.02
C VAL A 43 -25.76 -6.76 18.36
N LEU A 44 -26.02 -6.65 19.64
CA LEU A 44 -27.34 -6.33 20.16
C LEU A 44 -27.33 -4.91 20.75
N VAL A 45 -28.38 -4.16 20.50
CA VAL A 45 -28.66 -2.89 21.19
C VAL A 45 -29.99 -3.04 21.93
N ASN A 46 -29.94 -2.91 23.25
CA ASN A 46 -31.08 -3.17 24.15
C ASN A 46 -31.72 -4.53 23.90
N GLY A 47 -30.90 -5.57 23.71
CA GLY A 47 -31.33 -6.95 23.48
C GLY A 47 -31.83 -7.25 22.06
N ARG A 48 -31.80 -6.29 21.12
CA ARG A 48 -32.25 -6.49 19.72
C ARG A 48 -31.08 -6.41 18.75
N ALA A 49 -31.07 -7.26 17.74
CA ALA A 49 -30.01 -7.25 16.72
C ALA A 49 -29.92 -5.88 16.04
N ALA A 50 -28.70 -5.33 16.04
CA ALA A 50 -28.44 -4.00 15.51
C ALA A 50 -28.21 -4.03 13.99
N ARG A 51 -28.65 -2.98 13.28
CA ARG A 51 -28.20 -2.67 11.93
C ARG A 51 -27.07 -1.65 12.00
N ALA A 52 -26.09 -1.72 11.11
CA ALA A 52 -24.92 -0.82 11.11
C ALA A 52 -25.28 0.68 11.14
N SER A 53 -26.39 1.04 10.52
CA SER A 53 -26.90 2.42 10.44
C SER A 53 -27.70 2.85 11.68
N LEU A 54 -27.96 1.98 12.65
CA LEU A 54 -28.70 2.30 13.86
C LEU A 54 -28.02 3.45 14.59
N LYS A 55 -28.78 4.51 14.88
CA LYS A 55 -28.34 5.66 15.69
C LYS A 55 -28.56 5.34 17.17
N LEU A 56 -27.49 5.45 17.95
CA LEU A 56 -27.55 5.22 19.38
C LEU A 56 -28.25 6.38 20.10
N LYS A 57 -28.84 6.05 21.22
CA LYS A 57 -29.34 7.00 22.22
C LYS A 57 -28.45 6.94 23.45
N ASP A 58 -28.47 7.98 24.25
CA ASP A 58 -27.81 7.97 25.55
C ASP A 58 -28.38 6.82 26.42
N GLY A 59 -27.49 6.11 27.09
CA GLY A 59 -27.86 4.96 27.93
C GLY A 59 -28.14 3.65 27.16
N ASP A 60 -28.11 3.62 25.82
CA ASP A 60 -28.30 2.36 25.06
C ASP A 60 -27.25 1.31 25.47
N ARG A 61 -27.74 0.12 25.86
CA ARG A 61 -26.89 -1.01 26.19
C ARG A 61 -26.51 -1.77 24.91
N VAL A 62 -25.20 -1.83 24.63
CA VAL A 62 -24.67 -2.48 23.42
C VAL A 62 -23.87 -3.71 23.81
N GLN A 63 -24.30 -4.88 23.38
CA GLN A 63 -23.66 -6.17 23.65
C GLN A 63 -23.06 -6.73 22.35
N LEU A 64 -21.82 -7.17 22.41
CA LEU A 64 -21.13 -7.82 21.28
C LEU A 64 -20.69 -9.21 21.69
N GLU A 65 -21.07 -10.21 20.90
CA GLU A 65 -20.44 -11.52 20.94
C GLU A 65 -19.33 -11.58 19.90
N VAL A 66 -18.09 -11.67 20.36
CA VAL A 66 -16.91 -11.73 19.51
C VAL A 66 -16.39 -13.17 19.45
N PRO A 67 -16.74 -13.95 18.42
CA PRO A 67 -16.19 -15.27 18.24
C PRO A 67 -14.69 -15.20 17.98
N PRO A 68 -13.92 -16.25 18.33
CA PRO A 68 -12.53 -16.33 17.95
C PRO A 68 -12.39 -16.13 16.44
N ARG A 69 -11.33 -15.46 16.00
CA ARG A 69 -11.06 -15.33 14.57
C ARG A 69 -10.80 -16.71 13.99
N ARG A 70 -11.45 -17.03 12.88
CA ARG A 70 -11.04 -18.17 12.07
C ARG A 70 -9.65 -17.84 11.53
N SER A 71 -8.73 -18.78 11.62
CA SER A 71 -7.44 -18.69 10.94
C SER A 71 -7.68 -18.45 9.45
N SER A 72 -6.73 -17.76 8.81
CA SER A 72 -6.74 -17.62 7.36
C SER A 72 -6.86 -19.01 6.71
N ARG A 73 -7.68 -19.14 5.66
CA ARG A 73 -7.73 -20.37 4.85
C ARG A 73 -6.53 -20.49 3.90
N LEU A 74 -5.60 -19.53 3.99
CA LEU A 74 -4.41 -19.52 3.15
C LEU A 74 -3.41 -20.55 3.68
N GLU A 75 -2.91 -21.38 2.77
CA GLU A 75 -1.90 -22.39 3.08
C GLU A 75 -0.52 -21.74 3.27
N PRO A 76 0.20 -21.99 4.37
CA PRO A 76 1.58 -21.51 4.53
C PRO A 76 2.50 -22.13 3.47
N GLU A 77 3.37 -21.33 2.87
CA GLU A 77 4.35 -21.81 1.89
C GLU A 77 5.77 -21.43 2.32
N ALA A 78 6.69 -22.39 2.37
CA ALA A 78 8.11 -22.14 2.60
C ALA A 78 8.71 -21.36 1.42
N ARG A 79 8.97 -20.08 1.65
CA ARG A 79 9.58 -19.18 0.67
C ARG A 79 10.49 -18.20 1.40
N PRO A 80 11.70 -17.92 0.88
CA PRO A 80 12.62 -17.00 1.51
C PRO A 80 12.00 -15.58 1.55
N LEU A 81 12.19 -14.91 2.68
CA LEU A 81 11.82 -13.52 2.91
C LEU A 81 13.08 -12.72 3.23
N ALA A 82 13.26 -11.58 2.55
CA ALA A 82 14.29 -10.63 2.91
C ALA A 82 13.79 -9.78 4.09
N VAL A 83 14.01 -10.27 5.30
CA VAL A 83 13.66 -9.60 6.54
C VAL A 83 14.68 -8.50 6.82
N VAL A 84 14.22 -7.26 6.96
CA VAL A 84 15.02 -6.08 7.31
C VAL A 84 15.00 -5.83 8.81
N PHE A 85 13.84 -6.05 9.43
CA PHE A 85 13.64 -5.91 10.86
C PHE A 85 12.48 -6.79 11.31
N GLU A 86 12.60 -7.38 12.48
CA GLU A 86 11.55 -8.16 13.10
C GLU A 86 11.63 -8.07 14.62
N ASP A 87 10.48 -7.88 15.25
CA ASP A 87 10.28 -8.04 16.68
C ASP A 87 8.99 -8.82 16.98
N GLU A 88 8.49 -8.72 18.21
CA GLU A 88 7.23 -9.38 18.62
C GLU A 88 6.00 -8.80 17.90
N HIS A 89 6.03 -7.55 17.50
CA HIS A 89 4.86 -6.78 17.06
C HIS A 89 4.82 -6.49 15.56
N VAL A 90 5.98 -6.28 14.96
CA VAL A 90 6.12 -5.89 13.55
C VAL A 90 7.20 -6.68 12.82
N LEU A 91 7.03 -6.76 11.51
CA LEU A 91 8.00 -7.32 10.58
C LEU A 91 8.16 -6.35 9.42
N VAL A 92 9.38 -5.92 9.10
CA VAL A 92 9.69 -5.11 7.92
C VAL A 92 10.47 -5.94 6.93
N LEU A 93 10.00 -5.95 5.69
CA LEU A 93 10.52 -6.76 4.61
C LEU A 93 11.01 -5.88 3.47
N ASP A 94 12.05 -6.33 2.77
CA ASP A 94 12.42 -5.87 1.44
C ASP A 94 11.81 -6.81 0.39
N LYS A 95 10.65 -6.43 -0.15
CA LYS A 95 9.91 -7.28 -1.08
C LYS A 95 10.59 -7.29 -2.46
N PRO A 96 10.97 -8.45 -3.01
CA PRO A 96 11.46 -8.52 -4.38
C PRO A 96 10.36 -8.15 -5.40
N ALA A 97 10.77 -7.68 -6.57
CA ALA A 97 9.88 -7.57 -7.72
C ALA A 97 9.35 -8.96 -8.14
N GLY A 98 8.17 -8.99 -8.77
CA GLY A 98 7.53 -10.24 -9.21
C GLY A 98 6.65 -10.90 -8.14
N LEU A 99 6.85 -10.61 -6.85
CA LEU A 99 6.08 -11.20 -5.75
C LEU A 99 4.78 -10.42 -5.50
N VAL A 100 3.64 -11.10 -5.62
CA VAL A 100 2.32 -10.58 -5.27
C VAL A 100 2.15 -10.56 -3.76
N VAL A 101 1.61 -9.49 -3.18
CA VAL A 101 1.47 -9.36 -1.72
C VAL A 101 0.41 -10.31 -1.16
N HIS A 102 -0.77 -10.41 -1.77
CA HIS A 102 -1.88 -11.24 -1.29
C HIS A 102 -2.66 -11.83 -2.46
N PRO A 103 -3.35 -12.96 -2.28
CA PRO A 103 -4.17 -13.57 -3.32
C PRO A 103 -5.18 -12.63 -3.95
N GLY A 104 -5.44 -12.84 -5.22
CA GLY A 104 -6.37 -12.04 -6.01
C GLY A 104 -6.69 -12.70 -7.35
N ALA A 105 -7.31 -11.95 -8.26
CA ALA A 105 -7.65 -12.47 -9.58
C ALA A 105 -6.38 -12.98 -10.31
N GLY A 106 -6.35 -14.28 -10.60
CA GLY A 106 -5.27 -14.95 -11.32
C GLY A 106 -4.07 -15.39 -10.48
N VAL A 107 -4.03 -15.15 -9.16
CA VAL A 107 -2.96 -15.61 -8.26
C VAL A 107 -3.59 -16.06 -6.95
N GLN A 108 -3.65 -17.38 -6.71
CA GLN A 108 -4.26 -17.96 -5.52
C GLN A 108 -3.21 -18.42 -4.48
N SER A 109 -1.98 -18.74 -4.92
CA SER A 109 -0.87 -19.25 -4.11
C SER A 109 0.43 -18.51 -4.45
N GLY A 110 1.53 -18.81 -3.78
CA GLY A 110 2.84 -18.22 -4.05
C GLY A 110 2.94 -16.73 -3.74
N THR A 111 2.07 -16.18 -2.89
CA THR A 111 2.08 -14.76 -2.53
C THR A 111 2.90 -14.50 -1.26
N LEU A 112 3.24 -13.24 -1.01
CA LEU A 112 3.93 -12.83 0.21
C LEU A 112 3.20 -13.31 1.48
N VAL A 113 1.86 -13.26 1.48
CA VAL A 113 1.06 -13.70 2.63
C VAL A 113 1.24 -15.19 2.94
N HIS A 114 1.38 -16.07 1.94
CA HIS A 114 1.66 -17.49 2.16
C HIS A 114 3.04 -17.70 2.80
N ALA A 115 4.06 -16.95 2.33
CA ALA A 115 5.39 -16.95 2.93
C ALA A 115 5.39 -16.41 4.37
N LEU A 116 4.64 -15.33 4.61
CA LEU A 116 4.48 -14.75 5.94
C LEU A 116 3.81 -15.71 6.93
N LEU A 117 2.78 -16.44 6.51
CA LEU A 117 2.12 -17.45 7.34
C LEU A 117 3.05 -18.61 7.71
N HIS A 118 3.99 -18.96 6.82
CA HIS A 118 5.02 -19.97 7.13
C HIS A 118 6.07 -19.42 8.11
N HIS A 119 6.55 -18.18 7.87
CA HIS A 119 7.58 -17.52 8.67
C HIS A 119 7.09 -17.16 10.08
N ALA A 120 5.90 -16.57 10.18
CA ALA A 120 5.29 -16.09 11.40
C ALA A 120 3.80 -16.52 11.50
N PRO A 121 3.51 -17.77 11.88
CA PRO A 121 2.14 -18.30 11.95
C PRO A 121 1.17 -17.48 12.83
N VAL A 122 1.71 -16.73 13.79
CA VAL A 122 0.93 -15.83 14.67
C VAL A 122 0.11 -14.79 13.89
N ILE A 123 0.54 -14.40 12.70
CA ILE A 123 -0.18 -13.41 11.89
C ILE A 123 -1.50 -13.94 11.31
N ALA A 124 -1.74 -15.25 11.31
CA ALA A 124 -2.93 -15.89 10.72
C ALA A 124 -4.25 -15.29 11.23
N THR A 125 -4.25 -14.76 12.46
CA THR A 125 -5.41 -14.15 13.10
C THR A 125 -5.38 -12.62 13.15
N VAL A 126 -4.31 -12.00 12.62
CA VAL A 126 -4.09 -10.55 12.66
C VAL A 126 -4.72 -9.86 11.44
N GLY A 127 -5.48 -8.80 11.67
CA GLY A 127 -6.06 -8.00 10.59
C GLY A 127 -7.29 -8.64 9.91
N GLY A 128 -7.41 -8.52 8.59
CA GLY A 128 -8.58 -8.97 7.83
C GLY A 128 -8.42 -10.36 7.23
N GLU A 129 -9.54 -11.05 6.98
CA GLU A 129 -9.56 -12.34 6.28
C GLU A 129 -8.86 -12.22 4.91
N GLY A 130 -8.01 -13.19 4.58
CA GLY A 130 -7.23 -13.24 3.33
C GLY A 130 -6.05 -12.27 3.23
N ARG A 131 -5.79 -11.44 4.26
CA ARG A 131 -4.68 -10.48 4.31
C ARG A 131 -4.07 -10.37 5.70
N PRO A 132 -3.70 -11.48 6.33
CA PRO A 132 -3.21 -11.47 7.70
C PRO A 132 -1.97 -10.55 7.83
N GLY A 133 -2.01 -9.67 8.82
CA GLY A 133 -0.94 -8.73 9.13
C GLY A 133 -0.70 -7.59 8.11
N ILE A 134 -1.32 -7.62 6.93
CA ILE A 134 -1.06 -6.66 5.85
C ILE A 134 -1.79 -5.34 6.10
N VAL A 135 -1.05 -4.28 6.38
CA VAL A 135 -1.57 -2.91 6.59
C VAL A 135 -1.49 -2.03 5.34
N HIS A 136 -0.51 -2.27 4.47
CA HIS A 136 -0.39 -1.65 3.15
C HIS A 136 0.18 -2.64 2.12
N ARG A 137 0.34 -2.21 0.88
CA ARG A 137 0.79 -3.10 -0.18
C ARG A 137 1.72 -2.40 -1.17
N LEU A 138 2.57 -3.20 -1.82
CA LEU A 138 3.27 -2.87 -3.04
C LEU A 138 2.62 -3.61 -4.23
N ASP A 139 2.77 -3.08 -5.43
CA ASP A 139 2.38 -3.78 -6.65
C ASP A 139 3.27 -5.02 -6.87
N LYS A 140 2.82 -5.99 -7.65
CA LYS A 140 3.56 -7.23 -7.95
C LYS A 140 5.03 -6.93 -8.30
N ASP A 141 5.24 -6.04 -9.26
CA ASP A 141 6.55 -5.76 -9.83
C ASP A 141 7.23 -4.51 -9.23
N THR A 142 6.67 -3.94 -8.17
CA THR A 142 7.33 -2.92 -7.35
C THR A 142 8.10 -3.63 -6.24
N SER A 143 9.38 -3.32 -6.11
CA SER A 143 10.29 -3.81 -5.06
C SER A 143 10.36 -2.86 -3.87
N GLY A 144 10.95 -3.29 -2.76
CA GLY A 144 11.29 -2.46 -1.62
C GLY A 144 10.46 -2.70 -0.37
N LEU A 145 10.52 -1.76 0.54
CA LEU A 145 10.10 -1.90 1.93
C LEU A 145 8.59 -2.01 2.12
N LEU A 146 8.20 -2.93 2.97
CA LEU A 146 6.83 -3.18 3.40
C LEU A 146 6.81 -3.57 4.87
N VAL A 147 5.91 -2.95 5.67
CA VAL A 147 5.67 -3.35 7.07
C VAL A 147 4.45 -4.24 7.19
N VAL A 148 4.58 -5.25 8.05
CA VAL A 148 3.56 -6.24 8.40
C VAL A 148 3.36 -6.21 9.91
N ALA A 149 2.12 -6.26 10.36
CA ALA A 149 1.79 -6.39 11.77
C ALA A 149 1.76 -7.86 12.20
N LYS A 150 2.42 -8.21 13.30
CA LYS A 150 2.42 -9.56 13.89
C LYS A 150 1.37 -9.72 14.99
N THR A 151 0.88 -8.61 15.53
CA THR A 151 -0.16 -8.59 16.58
C THR A 151 -1.33 -7.70 16.20
N GLU A 152 -2.52 -7.97 16.75
CA GLU A 152 -3.70 -7.14 16.48
C GLU A 152 -3.55 -5.69 16.97
N PRO A 153 -3.00 -5.40 18.17
CA PRO A 153 -2.72 -4.03 18.58
C PRO A 153 -1.82 -3.29 17.60
N ALA A 154 -0.74 -3.92 17.13
CA ALA A 154 0.16 -3.34 16.14
C ALA A 154 -0.55 -3.09 14.80
N TYR A 155 -1.41 -4.02 14.37
CA TYR A 155 -2.22 -3.85 13.16
C TYR A 155 -3.13 -2.61 13.24
N LEU A 156 -3.86 -2.46 14.33
CA LEU A 156 -4.76 -1.32 14.52
C LEU A 156 -4.01 0.00 14.59
N ALA A 157 -2.89 0.04 15.31
CA ALA A 157 -2.05 1.23 15.43
C ALA A 157 -1.44 1.62 14.06
N LEU A 158 -0.90 0.67 13.30
CA LEU A 158 -0.35 0.94 11.97
C LEU A 158 -1.43 1.37 10.96
N VAL A 159 -2.62 0.78 11.01
CA VAL A 159 -3.75 1.22 10.17
C VAL A 159 -4.15 2.66 10.48
N GLU A 160 -4.18 3.04 11.76
CA GLU A 160 -4.48 4.41 12.16
C GLU A 160 -3.34 5.38 11.77
N ALA A 161 -2.07 4.98 11.96
CA ALA A 161 -0.92 5.76 11.54
C ALA A 161 -0.91 6.00 10.01
N LEU A 162 -1.28 4.98 9.21
CA LEU A 162 -1.46 5.14 7.75
C LEU A 162 -2.60 6.10 7.40
N ARG A 163 -3.68 6.09 8.18
CA ARG A 163 -4.81 7.02 8.02
C ARG A 163 -4.42 8.44 8.41
N ALA A 164 -3.69 8.59 9.51
CA ALA A 164 -3.15 9.85 9.98
C ALA A 164 -1.97 10.37 9.13
N ARG A 165 -1.50 9.57 8.14
CA ARG A 165 -0.36 9.89 7.25
C ARG A 165 0.97 10.05 7.99
N THR A 166 1.14 9.40 9.13
CA THR A 166 2.38 9.39 9.92
C THR A 166 3.31 8.23 9.56
N VAL A 167 2.90 7.34 8.64
CA VAL A 167 3.78 6.35 8.00
C VAL A 167 4.28 6.93 6.69
N HIS A 168 5.56 7.29 6.63
CA HIS A 168 6.19 7.85 5.45
C HIS A 168 6.72 6.73 4.56
N ARG A 169 6.25 6.69 3.32
CA ARG A 169 6.61 5.70 2.30
C ARG A 169 7.22 6.44 1.13
N ILE A 170 8.51 6.24 0.95
CA ILE A 170 9.32 6.99 0.00
C ILE A 170 9.77 6.02 -1.09
N TYR A 171 9.60 6.43 -2.33
CA TYR A 171 9.88 5.63 -3.51
C TYR A 171 10.85 6.36 -4.43
N HIS A 172 11.77 5.63 -5.04
CA HIS A 172 12.47 6.10 -6.23
C HIS A 172 11.76 5.59 -7.47
N ALA A 173 11.62 6.46 -8.45
CA ALA A 173 11.06 6.12 -9.75
C ALA A 173 11.89 6.75 -10.88
N ILE A 174 12.16 5.99 -11.94
CA ILE A 174 12.66 6.57 -13.20
C ILE A 174 11.44 6.83 -14.08
N VAL A 175 11.25 8.08 -14.47
CA VAL A 175 10.12 8.48 -15.32
C VAL A 175 10.62 9.00 -16.68
N TRP A 176 9.82 8.86 -17.72
CA TRP A 176 10.13 9.41 -19.04
C TRP A 176 9.98 10.94 -19.06
N GLY A 177 10.92 11.58 -19.72
CA GLY A 177 10.95 13.03 -19.92
C GLY A 177 11.46 13.80 -18.69
N ASP A 178 11.33 15.11 -18.76
CA ASP A 178 11.65 16.06 -17.68
C ASP A 178 10.36 16.71 -17.19
N PRO A 179 10.00 16.56 -15.91
CA PRO A 179 8.84 17.24 -15.33
C PRO A 179 8.93 18.78 -15.32
N GLY A 180 10.10 19.34 -15.61
CA GLY A 180 10.37 20.79 -15.59
C GLY A 180 10.66 21.31 -14.18
N PRO A 181 9.66 21.45 -13.28
CA PRO A 181 9.93 21.85 -11.90
C PRO A 181 10.80 20.84 -11.14
N SER A 182 11.50 21.32 -10.10
CA SER A 182 12.32 20.43 -9.26
C SER A 182 11.49 19.59 -8.28
N ALA A 183 10.29 20.03 -7.97
CA ALA A 183 9.36 19.30 -7.10
C ALA A 183 7.91 19.70 -7.44
N GLY A 184 6.95 18.87 -7.00
CA GLY A 184 5.55 19.15 -7.20
C GLY A 184 4.61 18.17 -6.49
N TRP A 185 3.32 18.44 -6.64
CA TRP A 185 2.22 17.63 -6.13
C TRP A 185 1.35 17.15 -7.27
N ILE A 186 0.88 15.91 -7.18
CA ILE A 186 -0.19 15.40 -8.02
C ILE A 186 -1.34 15.04 -7.08
N ASP A 187 -2.39 15.86 -7.11
CA ASP A 187 -3.61 15.69 -6.31
C ASP A 187 -4.78 15.37 -7.25
N LEU A 188 -4.86 14.11 -7.64
CA LEU A 188 -5.84 13.61 -8.59
C LEU A 188 -6.51 12.36 -8.02
N PRO A 189 -7.86 12.29 -7.95
CA PRO A 189 -8.55 11.14 -7.42
C PRO A 189 -8.35 9.92 -8.32
N ILE A 190 -8.16 8.74 -7.69
CA ILE A 190 -7.96 7.48 -8.40
C ILE A 190 -9.17 6.56 -8.24
N GLY A 191 -9.61 6.00 -9.36
CA GLY A 191 -10.67 5.00 -9.46
C GLY A 191 -10.30 3.86 -10.39
N ARG A 192 -11.20 2.89 -10.58
CA ARG A 192 -11.03 1.88 -11.62
C ARG A 192 -11.21 2.52 -13.00
N ASP A 193 -10.39 2.10 -13.96
CA ASP A 193 -10.54 2.52 -15.35
C ASP A 193 -11.89 2.01 -15.89
N PRO A 194 -12.74 2.87 -16.43
CA PRO A 194 -14.04 2.47 -16.96
C PRO A 194 -13.94 1.55 -18.19
N LYS A 195 -12.83 1.62 -18.94
CA LYS A 195 -12.60 0.81 -20.14
C LYS A 195 -11.86 -0.49 -19.87
N ASP A 196 -11.04 -0.53 -18.81
CA ASP A 196 -10.29 -1.73 -18.41
C ASP A 196 -10.33 -1.91 -16.89
N ARG A 197 -11.21 -2.79 -16.41
CA ARG A 197 -11.42 -3.06 -14.98
C ARG A 197 -10.19 -3.59 -14.24
N LYS A 198 -9.14 -4.02 -14.95
CA LYS A 198 -7.86 -4.45 -14.36
C LYS A 198 -6.92 -3.27 -14.08
N ARG A 199 -7.19 -2.11 -14.67
CA ARG A 199 -6.42 -0.88 -14.51
C ARG A 199 -7.06 0.08 -13.53
N MET A 200 -6.22 0.98 -13.02
CA MET A 200 -6.64 2.18 -12.30
C MET A 200 -6.44 3.40 -13.21
N ALA A 201 -7.22 4.44 -12.99
CA ALA A 201 -7.11 5.69 -13.75
C ALA A 201 -7.43 6.88 -12.84
N VAL A 202 -7.03 8.06 -13.26
CA VAL A 202 -7.56 9.31 -12.68
C VAL A 202 -9.05 9.35 -12.95
N ALA A 203 -9.83 9.47 -11.89
CA ALA A 203 -11.28 9.46 -11.97
C ALA A 203 -11.80 10.87 -12.20
N ARG A 204 -12.65 11.05 -13.22
CA ARG A 204 -13.36 12.31 -13.49
C ARG A 204 -14.55 12.54 -12.54
N GLY A 205 -14.93 11.54 -11.77
CA GLY A 205 -15.97 11.55 -10.74
C GLY A 205 -15.94 10.26 -9.92
N GLY A 206 -16.30 10.32 -8.64
CA GLY A 206 -16.42 9.13 -7.77
C GLY A 206 -15.12 8.40 -7.39
N GLY A 207 -13.95 8.94 -7.74
CA GLY A 207 -12.65 8.38 -7.34
C GLY A 207 -12.33 8.61 -5.86
N ARG A 208 -11.32 7.92 -5.37
CA ARG A 208 -10.81 8.13 -4.01
C ARG A 208 -9.74 9.23 -4.02
N PRO A 209 -9.78 10.23 -3.14
CA PRO A 209 -8.74 11.24 -3.01
C PRO A 209 -7.37 10.58 -2.91
N SER A 210 -6.42 11.09 -3.70
CA SER A 210 -5.08 10.53 -3.82
C SER A 210 -4.10 11.64 -4.06
N ARG A 211 -3.04 11.71 -3.24
CA ARG A 211 -2.01 12.74 -3.35
C ARG A 211 -0.62 12.11 -3.30
N THR A 212 0.21 12.51 -4.25
CA THR A 212 1.63 12.13 -4.38
C THR A 212 2.47 13.38 -4.45
N HIS A 213 3.41 13.54 -3.56
CA HIS A 213 4.49 14.51 -3.68
C HIS A 213 5.63 13.87 -4.46
N TRP A 214 6.30 14.64 -5.32
CA TRP A 214 7.49 14.19 -6.03
C TRP A 214 8.55 15.28 -6.03
N GLU A 215 9.82 14.85 -6.09
CA GLU A 215 11.00 15.70 -6.13
C GLU A 215 12.00 15.09 -7.12
N VAL A 216 12.64 15.92 -7.95
CA VAL A 216 13.66 15.49 -8.88
C VAL A 216 14.97 15.24 -8.12
N LEU A 217 15.51 14.04 -8.27
CA LEU A 217 16.83 13.69 -7.75
C LEU A 217 17.91 13.88 -8.83
N GLU A 218 17.63 13.46 -10.08
CA GLU A 218 18.63 13.53 -11.15
C GLU A 218 17.93 13.61 -12.53
N ARG A 219 18.42 14.47 -13.43
CA ARG A 219 17.88 14.66 -14.79
C ARG A 219 18.83 14.08 -15.83
N PHE A 220 18.26 13.30 -16.77
CA PHE A 220 19.00 12.67 -17.87
C PHE A 220 18.50 13.12 -19.25
N GLY A 221 17.79 14.25 -19.33
CA GLY A 221 17.19 14.78 -20.55
C GLY A 221 15.95 13.97 -20.97
N MET A 222 16.12 12.75 -21.45
CA MET A 222 15.03 11.88 -21.89
C MET A 222 14.30 11.14 -20.76
N ALA A 223 14.89 11.09 -19.57
CA ALA A 223 14.31 10.49 -18.37
C ALA A 223 14.75 11.28 -17.13
N THR A 224 14.07 11.07 -16.03
CA THR A 224 14.34 11.73 -14.75
C THR A 224 14.19 10.73 -13.62
N LEU A 225 15.15 10.72 -12.69
CA LEU A 225 15.00 10.04 -11.40
C LEU A 225 14.25 10.97 -10.46
N VAL A 226 13.16 10.48 -9.92
CA VAL A 226 12.33 11.21 -8.94
C VAL A 226 12.18 10.43 -7.64
N GLU A 227 12.17 11.13 -6.53
CA GLU A 227 11.66 10.65 -5.26
C GLU A 227 10.15 10.93 -5.22
N ALA A 228 9.34 9.93 -4.89
CA ALA A 228 7.90 10.07 -4.73
C ALA A 228 7.49 9.72 -3.29
N ARG A 229 6.76 10.62 -2.63
CA ARG A 229 6.24 10.45 -1.27
C ARG A 229 4.74 10.34 -1.31
N LEU A 230 4.20 9.28 -0.69
CA LEU A 230 2.78 8.98 -0.70
C LEU A 230 2.07 9.51 0.55
N GLU A 231 1.13 10.43 0.40
CA GLU A 231 0.16 10.74 1.47
C GLU A 231 -0.96 9.70 1.53
N THR A 232 -1.29 9.10 0.42
CA THR A 232 -2.30 8.04 0.30
C THR A 232 -1.67 6.81 -0.36
N GLY A 233 -2.29 5.63 -0.23
CA GLY A 233 -1.78 4.38 -0.83
C GLY A 233 -2.83 3.70 -1.70
N ARG A 234 -3.23 4.33 -2.83
CA ARG A 234 -4.15 3.69 -3.77
C ARG A 234 -3.40 2.74 -4.70
N THR A 235 -4.11 1.73 -5.17
CA THR A 235 -3.55 0.78 -6.13
C THR A 235 -2.95 1.52 -7.33
N HIS A 236 -1.70 1.22 -7.70
CA HIS A 236 -0.95 1.81 -8.81
C HIS A 236 -0.77 3.35 -8.73
N GLN A 237 -0.87 3.95 -7.55
CA GLN A 237 -1.00 5.41 -7.41
C GLN A 237 0.12 6.20 -8.10
N ILE A 238 1.40 5.93 -7.81
CA ILE A 238 2.53 6.64 -8.43
C ILE A 238 2.49 6.47 -9.95
N ARG A 239 2.26 5.26 -10.42
CA ARG A 239 2.22 4.91 -11.85
C ARG A 239 1.11 5.67 -12.60
N VAL A 240 -0.10 5.72 -12.03
CA VAL A 240 -1.25 6.47 -12.56
C VAL A 240 -0.98 7.97 -12.53
N HIS A 241 -0.47 8.49 -11.43
CA HIS A 241 -0.19 9.91 -11.26
C HIS A 241 0.87 10.40 -12.23
N MET A 242 2.02 9.73 -12.31
CA MET A 242 3.09 10.11 -13.23
C MET A 242 2.66 10.01 -14.70
N THR A 243 1.83 9.03 -15.04
CA THR A 243 1.22 8.95 -16.39
C THR A 243 0.26 10.11 -16.67
N ALA A 244 -0.54 10.52 -15.68
CA ALA A 244 -1.49 11.61 -15.82
C ALA A 244 -0.80 12.97 -16.11
N VAL A 245 0.40 13.16 -15.55
CA VAL A 245 1.23 14.35 -15.83
C VAL A 245 2.19 14.15 -17.01
N ARG A 246 2.00 13.10 -17.82
CA ARG A 246 2.76 12.77 -19.05
C ARG A 246 4.20 12.30 -18.83
N HIS A 247 4.54 11.87 -17.63
CA HIS A 247 5.84 11.29 -17.26
C HIS A 247 5.69 9.85 -16.79
N PRO A 248 5.25 8.90 -17.65
CA PRO A 248 5.03 7.52 -17.21
C PRO A 248 6.32 6.88 -16.69
N VAL A 249 6.19 5.98 -15.72
CA VAL A 249 7.33 5.26 -15.13
C VAL A 249 7.96 4.37 -16.21
N VAL A 250 9.28 4.48 -16.38
CA VAL A 250 10.05 3.69 -17.37
C VAL A 250 9.83 2.20 -17.14
N GLY A 251 9.64 1.44 -18.20
CA GLY A 251 9.44 0.00 -18.16
C GLY A 251 8.04 -0.46 -17.76
N ASP A 252 7.14 0.46 -17.35
CA ASP A 252 5.77 0.12 -16.95
C ASP A 252 4.98 -0.51 -18.12
N PRO A 253 4.57 -1.78 -18.03
CA PRO A 253 3.87 -2.46 -19.12
C PRO A 253 2.40 -2.03 -19.26
N VAL A 254 1.84 -1.36 -18.24
CA VAL A 254 0.40 -1.07 -18.16
C VAL A 254 0.11 0.40 -18.46
N TYR A 255 0.96 1.31 -17.99
CA TYR A 255 0.71 2.76 -18.01
C TYR A 255 1.60 3.52 -19.01
N GLY A 256 2.00 2.88 -20.10
CA GLY A 256 2.69 3.54 -21.20
C GLY A 256 4.21 3.68 -21.03
N GLY A 257 4.79 3.16 -19.96
CA GLY A 257 6.23 3.23 -19.71
C GLY A 257 7.11 2.46 -20.69
N ARG A 258 6.52 1.61 -21.54
CA ARG A 258 7.18 0.90 -22.63
C ARG A 258 6.86 1.45 -24.04
N VAL A 259 6.04 2.49 -24.13
CA VAL A 259 5.59 3.06 -25.39
C VAL A 259 6.50 4.22 -25.81
N ARG A 260 7.39 3.98 -26.79
CA ARG A 260 8.33 4.98 -27.32
C ARG A 260 7.72 6.04 -28.22
N LYS A 261 6.54 5.78 -28.79
CA LYS A 261 5.88 6.68 -29.75
C LYS A 261 5.50 8.06 -29.20
N THR A 262 5.41 8.17 -27.86
CA THR A 262 5.08 9.44 -27.17
C THR A 262 6.30 10.29 -26.90
N LEU A 263 7.51 9.78 -27.14
CA LEU A 263 8.77 10.47 -26.92
C LEU A 263 9.34 10.88 -28.28
N SER A 264 9.52 12.19 -28.50
CA SER A 264 10.22 12.72 -29.69
C SER A 264 11.73 12.49 -29.55
N LEU A 265 12.16 11.22 -29.60
CA LEU A 265 13.54 10.80 -29.33
C LEU A 265 14.42 10.95 -30.59
N ARG A 266 15.62 11.51 -30.43
CA ARG A 266 16.71 11.47 -31.40
C ARG A 266 17.26 10.04 -31.57
N PRO A 267 18.00 9.73 -32.64
CA PRO A 267 18.52 8.35 -32.86
C PRO A 267 19.26 7.75 -31.67
N LEU A 268 20.20 8.48 -31.06
CA LEU A 268 20.95 8.04 -29.90
C LEU A 268 20.07 7.81 -28.66
N GLU A 269 19.07 8.65 -28.44
CA GLU A 269 18.11 8.52 -27.36
C GLU A 269 17.20 7.28 -27.57
N ARG A 270 16.91 6.90 -28.80
CA ARG A 270 16.18 5.66 -29.13
C ARG A 270 16.98 4.43 -28.74
N SER A 271 18.28 4.40 -29.07
CA SER A 271 19.16 3.28 -28.68
C SER A 271 19.25 3.12 -27.16
N LEU A 272 19.37 4.25 -26.42
CA LEU A 272 19.34 4.22 -24.98
C LEU A 272 17.98 3.76 -24.43
N ALA A 273 16.87 4.25 -24.99
CA ALA A 273 15.52 3.81 -24.59
C ALA A 273 15.36 2.30 -24.78
N ASP A 274 15.89 1.75 -25.87
CA ASP A 274 15.87 0.30 -26.10
C ASP A 274 16.73 -0.47 -25.09
N ALA A 275 17.90 0.06 -24.75
CA ALA A 275 18.75 -0.52 -23.71
C ALA A 275 18.06 -0.50 -22.34
N LEU A 276 17.47 0.63 -21.95
CA LEU A 276 16.70 0.76 -20.71
C LEU A 276 15.55 -0.24 -20.66
N LEU A 277 14.77 -0.40 -21.73
CA LEU A 277 13.64 -1.31 -21.78
C LEU A 277 14.03 -2.79 -21.86
N ARG A 278 15.27 -3.11 -22.21
CA ARG A 278 15.83 -4.48 -22.08
C ARG A 278 16.17 -4.79 -20.64
N VAL A 279 16.75 -3.84 -19.91
CA VAL A 279 17.12 -3.99 -18.50
C VAL A 279 15.88 -3.93 -17.62
N LEU A 280 15.03 -2.92 -17.78
CA LEU A 280 13.81 -2.70 -17.00
C LEU A 280 12.62 -3.42 -17.64
N ARG A 281 12.40 -4.66 -17.27
CA ARG A 281 11.23 -5.44 -17.73
C ARG A 281 9.95 -5.16 -16.95
N ARG A 282 10.05 -4.34 -15.92
CA ARG A 282 9.00 -3.90 -15.00
C ARG A 282 9.01 -2.38 -14.84
N GLN A 283 8.03 -1.82 -14.15
CA GLN A 283 8.11 -0.42 -13.76
C GLN A 283 9.35 -0.15 -12.91
N ALA A 284 10.14 0.85 -13.30
CA ALA A 284 11.27 1.36 -12.53
C ALA A 284 10.75 2.09 -11.29
N LEU A 285 10.25 1.33 -10.32
CA LEU A 285 9.65 1.84 -9.08
C LEU A 285 10.09 0.96 -7.92
N HIS A 286 10.63 1.60 -6.88
CA HIS A 286 11.21 0.94 -5.72
C HIS A 286 10.88 1.71 -4.44
N ALA A 287 10.35 1.04 -3.42
CA ALA A 287 10.06 1.60 -2.09
C ALA A 287 11.36 1.65 -1.28
N VAL A 288 12.12 2.73 -1.44
CA VAL A 288 13.49 2.86 -0.93
C VAL A 288 13.54 3.13 0.57
N ARG A 289 12.54 3.84 1.14
CA ARG A 289 12.55 4.22 2.56
C ARG A 289 11.17 4.10 3.17
N LEU A 290 11.15 3.62 4.41
CA LEU A 290 9.95 3.48 5.23
C LEU A 290 10.22 4.02 6.63
N GLU A 291 9.39 4.98 7.08
CA GLU A 291 9.53 5.62 8.39
C GLU A 291 8.18 5.62 9.10
N PHE A 292 8.18 5.21 10.37
CA PHE A 292 6.98 5.20 11.21
C PHE A 292 7.37 5.09 12.69
N SER A 293 6.44 5.43 13.59
CA SER A 293 6.62 5.14 15.01
C SER A 293 6.24 3.70 15.30
N HIS A 294 7.06 2.99 16.07
CA HIS A 294 6.76 1.62 16.49
C HIS A 294 5.39 1.56 17.18
N PRO A 295 4.48 0.66 16.75
CA PRO A 295 3.06 0.71 17.13
C PRO A 295 2.77 0.47 18.62
N VAL A 296 3.74 -0.07 19.37
CA VAL A 296 3.60 -0.37 20.80
C VAL A 296 4.48 0.55 21.63
N THR A 297 5.76 0.68 21.29
CA THR A 297 6.71 1.47 22.09
C THR A 297 6.72 2.96 21.75
N GLY A 298 6.21 3.35 20.57
CA GLY A 298 6.26 4.71 20.06
C GLY A 298 7.64 5.16 19.55
N ALA A 299 8.67 4.31 19.64
CA ALA A 299 10.01 4.63 19.17
C ALA A 299 10.02 4.92 17.65
N PRO A 300 10.74 5.96 17.17
CA PRO A 300 10.85 6.22 15.74
C PRO A 300 11.67 5.11 15.07
N LEU A 301 11.13 4.56 13.99
CA LEU A 301 11.77 3.55 13.17
C LEU A 301 11.95 4.09 11.75
N ARG A 302 13.15 3.87 11.18
CA ARG A 302 13.52 4.23 9.82
C ARG A 302 14.30 3.09 9.19
N PHE A 303 13.87 2.68 8.01
CA PHE A 303 14.49 1.61 7.23
C PHE A 303 14.77 2.09 5.82
N GLU A 304 15.87 1.61 5.24
CA GLU A 304 16.24 1.85 3.85
C GLU A 304 16.49 0.52 3.15
N SER A 305 16.11 0.43 1.88
CA SER A 305 16.34 -0.72 1.01
C SER A 305 17.33 -0.33 -0.08
N PRO A 306 18.33 -1.17 -0.37
CA PRO A 306 19.28 -0.92 -1.46
C PRO A 306 18.54 -0.93 -2.80
N ILE A 307 19.02 -0.10 -3.73
CA ILE A 307 18.50 -0.04 -5.09
C ILE A 307 18.71 -1.40 -5.77
N PRO A 308 17.68 -2.04 -6.33
CA PRO A 308 17.79 -3.34 -6.98
C PRO A 308 18.62 -3.26 -8.28
N GLU A 309 19.27 -4.35 -8.65
CA GLU A 309 20.23 -4.43 -9.72
C GLU A 309 19.71 -3.90 -11.09
N ASP A 310 18.49 -4.26 -11.46
CA ASP A 310 17.88 -3.79 -12.72
C ASP A 310 17.68 -2.27 -12.73
N PHE A 311 17.33 -1.70 -11.58
CA PHE A 311 17.17 -0.26 -11.41
C PHE A 311 18.53 0.46 -11.39
N ALA A 312 19.53 -0.09 -10.66
CA ALA A 312 20.88 0.44 -10.61
C ALA A 312 21.51 0.45 -12.02
N ARG A 313 21.38 -0.66 -12.76
CA ARG A 313 21.87 -0.75 -14.13
C ARG A 313 21.24 0.26 -15.08
N ALA A 314 19.95 0.55 -14.89
CA ALA A 314 19.29 1.59 -15.67
C ALA A 314 19.83 2.99 -15.36
N LEU A 315 20.13 3.29 -14.10
CA LEU A 315 20.76 4.56 -13.70
C LEU A 315 22.17 4.69 -14.30
N GLU A 316 22.98 3.63 -14.27
CA GLU A 316 24.31 3.62 -14.89
C GLU A 316 24.24 3.96 -16.39
N LEU A 317 23.31 3.34 -17.13
CA LEU A 317 23.11 3.63 -18.56
C LEU A 317 22.72 5.10 -18.80
N LEU A 318 21.87 5.66 -17.96
CA LEU A 318 21.44 7.05 -18.05
C LEU A 318 22.59 8.02 -17.75
N ARG A 319 23.38 7.75 -16.72
CA ARG A 319 24.55 8.59 -16.33
C ARG A 319 25.63 8.56 -17.41
N ALA A 320 26.01 7.37 -17.87
CA ALA A 320 27.00 7.22 -18.95
C ALA A 320 26.56 7.95 -20.23
N PHE A 321 25.26 7.98 -20.53
CA PHE A 321 24.74 8.71 -21.68
C PHE A 321 24.93 10.24 -21.57
N ILE A 322 24.76 10.80 -20.38
CA ILE A 322 24.95 12.23 -20.14
C ILE A 322 26.44 12.60 -20.19
N GLU A 323 27.31 11.79 -19.56
CA GLU A 323 28.75 12.00 -19.56
C GLU A 323 29.30 12.05 -20.99
N ASN A 324 28.89 11.11 -21.86
CA ASN A 324 29.29 11.06 -23.27
C ASN A 324 28.74 12.22 -24.14
N ARG A 325 27.87 13.07 -23.63
CA ARG A 325 27.32 14.24 -24.32
C ARG A 325 27.95 15.55 -23.87
N THR A 326 28.65 15.53 -22.79
CA THR A 326 29.31 16.71 -22.21
C THR A 326 30.76 16.83 -22.72
N HIS A 327 31.25 15.80 -23.39
CA HIS A 327 32.51 15.76 -24.16
C HIS A 327 32.21 15.79 -25.65
#